data_7a8ca523dddee10f7f409d466265fcdc
#
_entry.id   7a8ca523dddee10f7f409d466265fcdc
#
_cell.length_a   1.000
_cell.length_b   1.000
_cell.length_c   1.000
_cell.angle_alpha   90.00
_cell.angle_beta   90.00
_cell.angle_gamma   90.00
#
_symmetry.space_group_name_H-M   'P 1'
#
loop_
_entity.id
_entity.type
_entity.pdbx_description
1 polymer ?
#
loop_
_entity_poly.entity_id
_entity_poly.type
_entity_poly.pdbx_seq_one_letter_code
_entity_poly.pdbx_strand_id
1 'polypeptide(L)'
;MLVGGNAQQLAKSERKLGLASWAVAFDQNYIGYECDEFLWRVSNSPVSREYKRWRLLWRALHDYDVIHFNCGMSILPNRIDVRPGPTSQLRGPLRLAYWAYGRLFYLRDLPLLKRAGKAVFVTYQGDDARQSDYCRRNFDIHFADEVPAGYYPPGSDARKREEIEIFSRYADGIFALNPDLMRVLPARANFLPYASTDLDDWQPSDYRPGTRSRPVVVHAPSHQGVKGTRFIIDAVSRLKTEGVAFDFILVEKVSRIKARAIYEQADLLVDQLLTGWYGGVALEMMALGKPAVCYIREADLQYIDVSMRSDLPLIQATPATIYDVLRECLTHRRSTLGELGAKSRVFAEKWHDPLTIAASLKNRYLSVARGAAAPRA
;
A
#
# COMPACT_ATOMS: atom_id res chain seq x y z
N MET A 1 -2.81 9.84 1.29
CA MET A 1 -1.88 9.56 2.43
C MET A 1 -0.97 8.42 2.02
N LEU A 2 0.33 8.64 1.96
CA LEU A 2 1.31 7.59 1.62
C LEU A 2 1.55 6.74 2.88
N VAL A 3 0.92 5.58 2.97
CA VAL A 3 0.94 4.75 4.20
C VAL A 3 2.06 3.72 4.20
N GLY A 4 2.62 3.37 3.06
CA GLY A 4 3.41 2.14 2.91
C GLY A 4 4.89 2.28 2.58
N GLY A 5 5.53 3.44 2.68
CA GLY A 5 6.97 3.58 2.39
C GLY A 5 7.43 3.28 0.95
N ASN A 6 6.51 2.91 0.06
CA ASN A 6 6.85 2.44 -1.30
C ASN A 6 7.54 3.53 -2.15
N ALA A 7 7.00 4.75 -2.16
CA ALA A 7 7.57 5.87 -2.92
C ALA A 7 8.97 6.25 -2.42
N GLN A 8 9.15 6.24 -1.11
CA GLN A 8 10.41 6.60 -0.46
C GLN A 8 11.52 5.60 -0.78
N GLN A 9 11.21 4.31 -0.69
CA GLN A 9 12.19 3.27 -0.99
C GLN A 9 12.48 3.18 -2.48
N LEU A 10 11.49 3.40 -3.35
CA LEU A 10 11.69 3.53 -4.78
C LEU A 10 12.63 4.70 -5.10
N ALA A 11 12.41 5.89 -4.53
CA ALA A 11 13.27 7.04 -4.77
C ALA A 11 14.73 6.79 -4.33
N LYS A 12 14.95 6.10 -3.20
CA LYS A 12 16.29 5.66 -2.79
C LYS A 12 16.94 4.74 -3.84
N SER A 13 16.18 3.76 -4.34
CA SER A 13 16.66 2.78 -5.33
C SER A 13 16.89 3.43 -6.71
N GLU A 14 16.03 4.34 -7.12
CA GLU A 14 16.19 5.12 -8.35
C GLU A 14 17.45 5.97 -8.32
N ARG A 15 17.80 6.57 -7.16
CA ARG A 15 19.07 7.29 -6.99
C ARG A 15 20.29 6.36 -7.08
N LYS A 16 20.22 5.14 -6.52
CA LYS A 16 21.28 4.12 -6.70
C LYS A 16 21.46 3.75 -8.20
N LEU A 17 20.41 3.89 -9.01
CA LEU A 17 20.43 3.66 -10.45
C LEU A 17 20.81 4.91 -11.27
N GLY A 18 21.20 6.01 -10.62
CA GLY A 18 21.65 7.25 -11.28
C GLY A 18 20.53 8.19 -11.73
N LEU A 19 19.30 8.02 -11.24
CA LEU A 19 18.22 9.00 -11.44
C LEU A 19 18.26 10.09 -10.37
N ALA A 20 17.94 11.33 -10.73
CA ALA A 20 17.73 12.42 -9.78
C ALA A 20 16.30 12.32 -9.19
N SER A 21 16.06 11.30 -8.37
CA SER A 21 14.74 11.03 -7.81
C SER A 21 14.54 11.67 -6.44
N TRP A 22 13.31 12.16 -6.18
CA TRP A 22 12.93 12.86 -4.96
C TRP A 22 11.53 12.48 -4.53
N ALA A 23 11.39 11.91 -3.33
CA ALA A 23 10.10 11.53 -2.78
C ALA A 23 9.51 12.66 -1.94
N VAL A 24 8.29 13.10 -2.28
CA VAL A 24 7.54 14.12 -1.55
C VAL A 24 6.28 13.52 -0.96
N ALA A 25 6.06 13.70 0.33
CA ALA A 25 4.78 13.41 0.99
C ALA A 25 4.13 14.70 1.49
N PHE A 26 2.79 14.74 1.54
CA PHE A 26 2.12 15.94 2.06
C PHE A 26 2.39 16.13 3.55
N ASP A 27 2.26 15.09 4.35
CA ASP A 27 2.50 15.10 5.79
C ASP A 27 3.13 13.78 6.26
N GLN A 28 3.75 13.82 7.42
CA GLN A 28 4.25 12.63 8.08
C GLN A 28 3.09 11.88 8.73
N ASN A 29 3.00 10.58 8.49
CA ASN A 29 2.05 9.73 9.17
C ASN A 29 2.60 9.19 10.51
N TYR A 30 1.73 8.63 11.34
CA TYR A 30 2.10 8.10 12.67
C TYR A 30 3.06 6.88 12.61
N ILE A 31 3.15 6.21 11.47
CA ILE A 31 4.02 5.04 11.28
C ILE A 31 5.49 5.47 11.19
N GLY A 32 5.74 6.73 10.75
CA GLY A 32 7.07 7.32 10.76
C GLY A 32 7.95 6.93 9.56
N TYR A 33 7.38 6.62 8.40
CA TYR A 33 8.20 6.48 7.19
C TYR A 33 8.92 7.78 6.88
N GLU A 34 10.22 7.70 6.72
CA GLU A 34 11.06 8.83 6.28
C GLU A 34 10.74 9.17 4.81
N CYS A 35 10.80 10.45 4.48
CA CYS A 35 10.59 10.96 3.12
C CYS A 35 11.63 12.06 2.86
N ASP A 36 12.02 12.27 1.61
CA ASP A 36 12.97 13.33 1.27
C ASP A 36 12.41 14.72 1.59
N GLU A 37 11.10 14.90 1.43
CA GLU A 37 10.41 16.14 1.78
C GLU A 37 9.00 15.88 2.31
N PHE A 38 8.67 16.48 3.47
CA PHE A 38 7.30 16.63 3.94
C PHE A 38 6.82 18.05 3.62
N LEU A 39 5.82 18.13 2.76
CA LEU A 39 5.32 19.41 2.26
C LEU A 39 4.68 20.26 3.37
N TRP A 40 3.95 19.59 4.27
CA TRP A 40 3.24 20.25 5.38
C TRP A 40 3.85 19.89 6.73
N ARG A 41 3.74 20.88 7.64
CA ARG A 41 3.93 20.67 9.08
C ARG A 41 2.59 20.93 9.76
N VAL A 42 2.38 20.40 10.95
CA VAL A 42 1.15 20.62 11.74
C VAL A 42 0.85 22.11 11.92
N SER A 43 1.88 22.94 12.08
CA SER A 43 1.79 24.40 12.24
C SER A 43 1.42 25.18 10.97
N ASN A 44 1.38 24.53 9.79
CA ASN A 44 1.09 25.26 8.55
C ASN A 44 -0.39 25.66 8.47
N SER A 45 -0.66 26.96 8.23
CA SER A 45 -1.99 27.45 7.92
C SER A 45 -2.51 26.87 6.58
N PRO A 46 -3.82 26.86 6.34
CA PRO A 46 -4.39 26.43 5.05
C PRO A 46 -3.79 27.18 3.85
N VAL A 47 -3.59 28.48 3.96
CA VAL A 47 -2.97 29.31 2.90
C VAL A 47 -1.52 28.87 2.63
N SER A 48 -0.75 28.64 3.71
CA SER A 48 0.63 28.16 3.57
C SER A 48 0.69 26.78 2.91
N ARG A 49 -0.27 25.89 3.19
CA ARG A 49 -0.37 24.58 2.55
C ARG A 49 -0.62 24.69 1.05
N GLU A 50 -1.53 25.58 0.65
CA GLU A 50 -1.82 25.81 -0.77
C GLU A 50 -0.63 26.47 -1.50
N TYR A 51 0.01 27.46 -0.90
CA TYR A 51 1.24 28.02 -1.47
C TYR A 51 2.31 26.93 -1.74
N LYS A 52 2.49 26.03 -0.80
CA LYS A 52 3.44 24.91 -0.96
C LYS A 52 3.03 23.92 -2.06
N ARG A 53 1.71 23.68 -2.27
CA ARG A 53 1.22 22.88 -3.40
C ARG A 53 1.57 23.51 -4.73
N TRP A 54 1.30 24.80 -4.89
CA TRP A 54 1.62 25.54 -6.13
C TRP A 54 3.12 25.59 -6.39
N ARG A 55 3.91 25.78 -5.33
CA ARG A 55 5.38 25.68 -5.44
C ARG A 55 5.84 24.28 -5.86
N LEU A 56 5.23 23.23 -5.33
CA LEU A 56 5.53 21.85 -5.75
C LEU A 56 5.15 21.63 -7.21
N LEU A 57 3.99 22.12 -7.65
CA LEU A 57 3.59 22.04 -9.06
C LEU A 57 4.56 22.80 -9.96
N TRP A 58 4.99 23.98 -9.53
CA TRP A 58 6.01 24.74 -10.28
C TRP A 58 7.30 23.93 -10.43
N ARG A 59 7.82 23.34 -9.35
CA ARG A 59 8.98 22.44 -9.40
C ARG A 59 8.73 21.23 -10.31
N ALA A 60 7.59 20.61 -10.23
CA ALA A 60 7.21 19.48 -11.09
C ALA A 60 7.23 19.85 -12.58
N LEU A 61 6.85 21.08 -12.92
CA LEU A 61 6.85 21.60 -14.29
C LEU A 61 8.24 21.96 -14.81
N HIS A 62 9.20 22.38 -13.94
CA HIS A 62 10.48 22.93 -14.38
C HIS A 62 11.68 22.01 -14.07
N ASP A 63 11.66 21.33 -12.92
CA ASP A 63 12.84 20.66 -12.39
C ASP A 63 12.86 19.14 -12.70
N TYR A 64 11.73 18.54 -13.10
CA TYR A 64 11.60 17.10 -13.29
C TYR A 64 11.02 16.73 -14.65
N ASP A 65 11.46 15.63 -15.24
CA ASP A 65 10.95 15.09 -16.50
C ASP A 65 9.82 14.06 -16.26
N VAL A 66 9.84 13.41 -15.11
CA VAL A 66 8.92 12.34 -14.74
C VAL A 66 8.22 12.68 -13.42
N ILE A 67 6.91 12.57 -13.39
CA ILE A 67 6.09 12.71 -12.18
C ILE A 67 5.37 11.40 -11.93
N HIS A 68 5.71 10.75 -10.80
CA HIS A 68 5.09 9.49 -10.41
C HIS A 68 4.22 9.67 -9.16
N PHE A 69 2.91 9.61 -9.33
CA PHE A 69 1.94 9.66 -8.25
C PHE A 69 1.81 8.29 -7.58
N ASN A 70 2.09 8.21 -6.28
CA ASN A 70 2.02 6.96 -5.51
C ASN A 70 0.68 6.78 -4.75
N CYS A 71 -0.37 7.31 -5.29
CA CYS A 71 -1.79 7.07 -4.95
C CYS A 71 -2.64 7.78 -6.00
N GLY A 72 -3.94 7.53 -6.03
CA GLY A 72 -4.90 8.19 -6.92
C GLY A 72 -5.13 9.68 -6.62
N MET A 73 -4.15 10.38 -6.05
CA MET A 73 -4.20 11.81 -5.71
C MET A 73 -3.11 12.57 -6.46
N SER A 74 -3.40 13.79 -6.89
CA SER A 74 -2.44 14.66 -7.56
C SER A 74 -1.88 15.76 -6.63
N ILE A 75 -1.07 16.68 -7.16
CA ILE A 75 -0.47 17.79 -6.41
C ILE A 75 -1.55 18.80 -5.98
N LEU A 76 -2.47 19.12 -6.89
CA LEU A 76 -3.51 20.13 -6.64
C LEU A 76 -4.59 19.62 -5.66
N PRO A 77 -5.39 20.52 -5.07
CA PRO A 77 -6.30 20.17 -3.98
C PRO A 77 -7.39 19.18 -4.41
N ASN A 78 -7.74 18.28 -3.50
CA ASN A 78 -8.87 17.39 -3.68
C ASN A 78 -10.19 18.15 -3.48
N ARG A 79 -11.26 17.63 -4.07
CA ARG A 79 -12.62 18.08 -3.80
C ARG A 79 -12.98 17.81 -2.33
N ILE A 80 -13.58 18.79 -1.68
CA ILE A 80 -14.14 18.63 -0.34
C ILE A 80 -15.66 18.77 -0.40
N ASP A 81 -16.36 18.19 0.56
CA ASP A 81 -17.81 18.37 0.67
C ASP A 81 -18.14 19.78 1.20
N VAL A 82 -19.26 20.36 0.74
CA VAL A 82 -19.70 21.68 1.19
C VAL A 82 -20.03 21.64 2.69
N ARG A 83 -20.69 20.58 3.16
CA ARG A 83 -20.98 20.39 4.58
C ARG A 83 -19.73 19.91 5.32
N PRO A 84 -19.38 20.55 6.46
CA PRO A 84 -18.21 20.12 7.22
C PRO A 84 -18.47 18.77 7.89
N GLY A 85 -17.53 17.84 7.72
CA GLY A 85 -17.44 16.66 8.58
C GLY A 85 -16.99 17.06 10.00
N PRO A 86 -17.13 16.13 10.97
CA PRO A 86 -16.83 16.43 12.39
C PRO A 86 -15.38 16.86 12.65
N THR A 87 -14.43 16.44 11.81
CA THR A 87 -13.00 16.76 11.92
C THR A 87 -12.55 17.95 11.07
N SER A 88 -13.48 18.65 10.41
CA SER A 88 -13.14 19.73 9.49
C SER A 88 -12.65 20.98 10.22
N GLN A 89 -11.46 21.44 9.87
CA GLN A 89 -10.88 22.70 10.35
C GLN A 89 -11.41 23.93 9.60
N LEU A 90 -11.98 23.75 8.39
CA LEU A 90 -12.53 24.83 7.57
C LEU A 90 -14.03 24.98 7.84
N ARG A 91 -14.49 26.19 8.15
CA ARG A 91 -15.89 26.51 8.40
C ARG A 91 -16.30 27.79 7.68
N GLY A 92 -17.63 28.01 7.54
CA GLY A 92 -18.20 29.23 6.98
C GLY A 92 -17.71 29.60 5.57
N PRO A 93 -17.53 30.90 5.28
CA PRO A 93 -17.16 31.41 3.96
C PRO A 93 -15.83 30.81 3.42
N LEU A 94 -14.86 30.59 4.32
CA LEU A 94 -13.57 30.01 3.94
C LEU A 94 -13.73 28.59 3.41
N ARG A 95 -14.66 27.82 3.97
CA ARG A 95 -14.95 26.47 3.47
C ARG A 95 -15.59 26.51 2.10
N LEU A 96 -16.53 27.44 1.86
CA LEU A 96 -17.16 27.61 0.56
C LEU A 96 -16.13 28.02 -0.50
N ALA A 97 -15.25 28.95 -0.17
CA ALA A 97 -14.16 29.35 -1.05
C ALA A 97 -13.22 28.18 -1.37
N TYR A 98 -12.86 27.37 -0.37
CA TYR A 98 -12.00 26.20 -0.57
C TYR A 98 -12.72 25.09 -1.35
N TRP A 99 -14.02 24.91 -1.17
CA TRP A 99 -14.83 24.01 -1.97
C TRP A 99 -14.84 24.42 -3.46
N ALA A 100 -15.09 25.70 -3.75
CA ALA A 100 -15.05 26.20 -5.12
C ALA A 100 -13.65 26.07 -5.74
N TYR A 101 -12.62 26.42 -4.99
CA TYR A 101 -11.21 26.27 -5.36
C TYR A 101 -10.86 24.81 -5.68
N GLY A 102 -11.22 23.88 -4.79
CA GLY A 102 -10.99 22.45 -5.02
C GLY A 102 -11.72 21.92 -6.25
N ARG A 103 -12.95 22.40 -6.55
CA ARG A 103 -13.66 22.02 -7.78
C ARG A 103 -13.01 22.57 -9.05
N LEU A 104 -12.48 23.79 -8.99
CA LEU A 104 -11.84 24.44 -10.13
C LEU A 104 -10.50 23.79 -10.49
N PHE A 105 -9.70 23.44 -9.48
CA PHE A 105 -8.33 22.99 -9.67
C PHE A 105 -8.13 21.48 -9.55
N TYR A 106 -9.15 20.72 -9.14
CA TYR A 106 -9.09 19.29 -8.96
C TYR A 106 -8.52 18.55 -10.18
N LEU A 107 -7.40 17.84 -10.01
CA LEU A 107 -6.68 17.09 -11.04
C LEU A 107 -6.27 17.90 -12.29
N ARG A 108 -6.31 19.26 -12.21
CA ARG A 108 -5.92 20.11 -13.34
C ARG A 108 -4.41 20.18 -13.54
N ASP A 109 -3.62 19.76 -12.61
CA ASP A 109 -2.18 19.56 -12.75
C ASP A 109 -1.83 18.47 -13.78
N LEU A 110 -2.64 17.42 -13.92
CA LEU A 110 -2.39 16.37 -14.90
C LEU A 110 -2.31 16.87 -16.35
N PRO A 111 -3.32 17.60 -16.88
CA PRO A 111 -3.20 18.19 -18.22
C PRO A 111 -2.10 19.25 -18.31
N LEU A 112 -1.78 19.98 -17.25
CA LEU A 112 -0.68 20.94 -17.24
C LEU A 112 0.68 20.24 -17.39
N LEU A 113 0.92 19.18 -16.62
CA LEU A 113 2.12 18.35 -16.71
C LEU A 113 2.28 17.76 -18.11
N LYS A 114 1.19 17.22 -18.68
CA LYS A 114 1.23 16.65 -20.04
C LYS A 114 1.52 17.71 -21.11
N ARG A 115 0.92 18.91 -21.01
CA ARG A 115 1.23 20.04 -21.93
C ARG A 115 2.68 20.51 -21.82
N ALA A 116 3.25 20.44 -20.61
CA ALA A 116 4.65 20.73 -20.36
C ALA A 116 5.61 19.58 -20.79
N GLY A 117 5.12 18.54 -21.47
CA GLY A 117 5.91 17.43 -21.95
C GLY A 117 6.38 16.45 -20.88
N LYS A 118 5.79 16.50 -19.66
CA LYS A 118 6.22 15.61 -18.57
C LYS A 118 5.63 14.22 -18.75
N ALA A 119 6.43 13.20 -18.43
CA ALA A 119 5.97 11.83 -18.31
C ALA A 119 5.23 11.66 -16.96
N VAL A 120 4.01 11.16 -17.01
CA VAL A 120 3.13 11.02 -15.84
C VAL A 120 2.84 9.55 -15.57
N PHE A 121 3.13 9.10 -14.36
CA PHE A 121 2.85 7.74 -13.89
C PHE A 121 2.00 7.77 -12.63
N VAL A 122 1.25 6.70 -12.38
CA VAL A 122 0.47 6.54 -11.15
C VAL A 122 0.53 5.09 -10.67
N THR A 123 0.75 4.90 -9.36
CA THR A 123 0.65 3.61 -8.67
C THR A 123 -0.46 3.64 -7.64
N TYR A 124 -1.47 2.80 -7.82
CA TYR A 124 -2.55 2.60 -6.87
C TYR A 124 -2.14 1.58 -5.80
N GLN A 125 -2.41 1.90 -4.54
CA GLN A 125 -1.92 1.11 -3.41
C GLN A 125 -2.99 0.28 -2.70
N GLY A 126 -4.26 0.67 -2.81
CA GLY A 126 -5.35 -0.04 -2.13
C GLY A 126 -6.65 0.75 -2.14
N ASP A 127 -7.03 1.34 -1.01
CA ASP A 127 -8.29 2.08 -0.85
C ASP A 127 -8.41 3.32 -1.73
N ASP A 128 -7.33 3.80 -2.30
CA ASP A 128 -7.33 4.84 -3.33
C ASP A 128 -8.01 4.40 -4.64
N ALA A 129 -8.08 3.09 -4.92
CA ALA A 129 -8.79 2.53 -6.07
C ALA A 129 -9.93 1.56 -5.72
N ARG A 130 -9.87 0.88 -4.55
CA ARG A 130 -10.89 -0.09 -4.14
C ARG A 130 -12.26 0.56 -4.02
N GLN A 131 -13.26 -0.09 -4.60
CA GLN A 131 -14.65 0.36 -4.61
C GLN A 131 -15.50 -0.62 -3.80
N SER A 132 -16.17 -0.11 -2.78
CA SER A 132 -16.97 -0.95 -1.87
C SER A 132 -18.14 -1.62 -2.58
N ASP A 133 -18.78 -0.92 -3.50
CA ASP A 133 -19.89 -1.45 -4.30
C ASP A 133 -19.44 -2.54 -5.28
N TYR A 134 -18.23 -2.44 -5.82
CA TYR A 134 -17.63 -3.49 -6.63
C TYR A 134 -17.30 -4.73 -5.80
N CYS A 135 -16.68 -4.54 -4.63
CA CYS A 135 -16.33 -5.64 -3.73
C CYS A 135 -17.57 -6.45 -3.32
N ARG A 136 -18.66 -5.79 -2.91
CA ARG A 136 -19.93 -6.46 -2.53
C ARG A 136 -20.56 -7.25 -3.66
N ARG A 137 -20.43 -6.79 -4.90
CA ARG A 137 -21.06 -7.47 -6.03
C ARG A 137 -20.25 -8.63 -6.61
N ASN A 138 -18.93 -8.63 -6.40
CA ASN A 138 -18.05 -9.51 -7.16
C ASN A 138 -17.20 -10.44 -6.29
N PHE A 139 -17.20 -10.27 -4.96
CA PHE A 139 -16.38 -11.07 -4.07
C PHE A 139 -17.20 -11.65 -2.91
N ASP A 140 -17.10 -12.95 -2.69
CA ASP A 140 -17.71 -13.61 -1.53
C ASP A 140 -17.00 -13.25 -0.22
N ILE A 141 -15.66 -13.07 -0.27
CA ILE A 141 -14.84 -12.60 0.84
C ILE A 141 -14.33 -11.20 0.53
N HIS A 142 -14.76 -10.21 1.30
CA HIS A 142 -14.41 -8.82 1.15
C HIS A 142 -14.53 -8.04 2.47
N PHE A 143 -13.84 -6.93 2.56
CA PHE A 143 -13.83 -6.06 3.75
C PHE A 143 -14.96 -5.03 3.79
N ALA A 144 -15.70 -4.82 2.69
CA ALA A 144 -16.63 -3.69 2.57
C ALA A 144 -17.78 -3.69 3.59
N ASP A 145 -18.13 -4.86 4.16
CA ASP A 145 -19.15 -5.02 5.20
C ASP A 145 -18.54 -5.12 6.61
N GLU A 146 -17.21 -5.17 6.72
CA GLU A 146 -16.48 -5.29 7.98
C GLU A 146 -15.90 -3.94 8.47
N VAL A 147 -16.09 -2.89 7.69
CA VAL A 147 -15.65 -1.53 8.07
C VAL A 147 -16.79 -0.76 8.73
N PRO A 148 -16.50 0.21 9.63
CA PRO A 148 -17.51 1.00 10.30
C PRO A 148 -18.43 1.75 9.32
N ALA A 149 -19.67 1.99 9.72
CA ALA A 149 -20.59 2.83 8.98
C ALA A 149 -19.95 4.21 8.69
N GLY A 150 -20.01 4.65 7.43
CA GLY A 150 -19.41 5.91 6.99
C GLY A 150 -17.91 5.82 6.62
N TYR A 151 -17.26 4.67 6.72
CA TYR A 151 -15.90 4.47 6.20
C TYR A 151 -15.85 4.78 4.69
N TYR A 152 -16.83 4.32 3.95
CA TYR A 152 -17.10 4.72 2.57
C TYR A 152 -18.27 5.71 2.53
N PRO A 153 -18.02 7.03 2.45
CA PRO A 153 -19.09 8.01 2.34
C PRO A 153 -19.90 7.83 1.04
N PRO A 154 -21.19 8.21 1.03
CA PRO A 154 -21.99 8.19 -0.19
C PRO A 154 -21.26 8.87 -1.37
N GLY A 155 -21.22 8.21 -2.52
CA GLY A 155 -20.54 8.70 -3.71
C GLY A 155 -19.02 8.53 -3.73
N SER A 156 -18.40 7.94 -2.70
CA SER A 156 -16.93 7.69 -2.69
C SER A 156 -16.48 6.80 -3.84
N ASP A 157 -17.23 5.74 -4.14
CA ASP A 157 -16.87 4.80 -5.21
C ASP A 157 -17.03 5.45 -6.59
N ALA A 158 -18.06 6.28 -6.79
CA ALA A 158 -18.22 7.06 -8.03
C ALA A 158 -17.07 8.06 -8.22
N ARG A 159 -16.61 8.72 -7.15
CA ARG A 159 -15.43 9.60 -7.19
C ARG A 159 -14.17 8.84 -7.58
N LYS A 160 -13.91 7.67 -6.98
CA LYS A 160 -12.75 6.85 -7.33
C LYS A 160 -12.76 6.45 -8.80
N ARG A 161 -13.93 6.07 -9.35
CA ARG A 161 -14.08 5.79 -10.79
C ARG A 161 -13.75 7.00 -11.65
N GLU A 162 -14.27 8.18 -11.31
CA GLU A 162 -13.96 9.44 -12.00
C GLU A 162 -12.45 9.76 -11.94
N GLU A 163 -11.83 9.62 -10.76
CA GLU A 163 -10.40 9.84 -10.55
C GLU A 163 -9.54 8.89 -11.39
N ILE A 164 -9.87 7.60 -11.38
CA ILE A 164 -9.19 6.58 -12.19
C ILE A 164 -9.32 6.91 -13.68
N GLU A 165 -10.49 7.33 -14.13
CA GLU A 165 -10.73 7.71 -15.52
C GLU A 165 -9.90 8.94 -15.92
N ILE A 166 -9.85 9.98 -15.08
CA ILE A 166 -9.04 11.17 -15.33
C ILE A 166 -7.54 10.82 -15.37
N PHE A 167 -7.03 10.06 -14.39
CA PHE A 167 -5.65 9.58 -14.44
C PHE A 167 -5.39 8.75 -15.70
N SER A 168 -6.33 7.90 -16.08
CA SER A 168 -6.21 7.08 -17.29
C SER A 168 -6.03 7.90 -18.57
N ARG A 169 -6.57 9.11 -18.64
CA ARG A 169 -6.41 9.99 -19.82
C ARG A 169 -5.02 10.61 -19.92
N TYR A 170 -4.36 10.85 -18.78
CA TYR A 170 -3.13 11.63 -18.74
C TYR A 170 -1.88 10.83 -18.35
N ALA A 171 -2.03 9.72 -17.63
CA ALA A 171 -0.89 8.92 -17.22
C ALA A 171 -0.33 8.10 -18.38
N ASP A 172 0.98 8.09 -18.53
CA ASP A 172 1.71 7.25 -19.50
C ASP A 172 1.85 5.80 -19.00
N GLY A 173 1.83 5.60 -17.67
CA GLY A 173 1.81 4.28 -17.04
C GLY A 173 0.94 4.26 -15.79
N ILE A 174 0.22 3.15 -15.62
CA ILE A 174 -0.67 2.90 -14.47
C ILE A 174 -0.26 1.59 -13.84
N PHE A 175 -0.03 1.60 -12.52
CA PHE A 175 0.38 0.44 -11.76
C PHE A 175 -0.55 0.18 -10.59
N ALA A 176 -0.59 -1.08 -10.16
CA ALA A 176 -1.32 -1.54 -8.99
C ALA A 176 -0.40 -2.39 -8.11
N LEU A 177 -0.31 -2.09 -6.81
CA LEU A 177 0.44 -2.90 -5.84
C LEU A 177 -0.31 -4.16 -5.41
N ASN A 178 -1.61 -4.23 -5.67
CA ASN A 178 -2.45 -5.36 -5.32
C ASN A 178 -3.20 -5.85 -6.55
N PRO A 179 -3.23 -7.15 -6.83
CA PRO A 179 -3.86 -7.68 -8.03
C PRO A 179 -5.38 -7.49 -8.08
N ASP A 180 -6.08 -7.37 -6.94
CA ASP A 180 -7.51 -7.07 -6.89
C ASP A 180 -7.84 -5.71 -7.51
N LEU A 181 -6.91 -4.75 -7.48
CA LEU A 181 -7.10 -3.43 -8.09
C LEU A 181 -7.16 -3.49 -9.62
N MET A 182 -6.52 -4.49 -10.23
CA MET A 182 -6.55 -4.67 -11.68
C MET A 182 -7.97 -4.84 -12.22
N ARG A 183 -8.92 -5.26 -11.38
CA ARG A 183 -10.33 -5.43 -11.76
C ARG A 183 -11.10 -4.12 -11.91
N VAL A 184 -10.61 -3.04 -11.32
CA VAL A 184 -11.25 -1.72 -11.33
C VAL A 184 -10.40 -0.65 -12.02
N LEU A 185 -9.18 -1.01 -12.40
CA LEU A 185 -8.27 -0.15 -13.17
C LEU A 185 -8.41 -0.42 -14.68
N PRO A 186 -7.98 0.53 -15.54
CA PRO A 186 -7.98 0.34 -16.99
C PRO A 186 -7.19 -0.90 -17.41
N ALA A 187 -7.58 -1.57 -18.48
CA ALA A 187 -6.95 -2.81 -18.98
C ALA A 187 -5.44 -2.67 -19.26
N ARG A 188 -4.93 -1.45 -19.49
CA ARG A 188 -3.50 -1.16 -19.67
C ARG A 188 -2.72 -1.00 -18.36
N ALA A 189 -3.38 -1.08 -17.22
CA ALA A 189 -2.69 -1.10 -15.94
C ALA A 189 -1.82 -2.35 -15.80
N ASN A 190 -0.75 -2.25 -15.03
CA ASN A 190 0.16 -3.36 -14.78
C ASN A 190 0.29 -3.59 -13.28
N PHE A 191 0.38 -4.84 -12.87
CA PHE A 191 0.76 -5.18 -11.51
C PHE A 191 2.22 -4.76 -11.28
N LEU A 192 2.50 -4.19 -10.11
CA LEU A 192 3.83 -3.82 -9.64
C LEU A 192 4.02 -4.38 -8.23
N PRO A 193 5.01 -5.23 -7.99
CA PRO A 193 5.29 -5.71 -6.63
C PRO A 193 5.63 -4.56 -5.67
N TYR A 194 5.39 -4.76 -4.38
CA TYR A 194 5.80 -3.80 -3.36
C TYR A 194 7.32 -3.63 -3.36
N ALA A 195 7.77 -2.37 -3.30
CA ALA A 195 9.18 -2.00 -3.13
C ALA A 195 9.40 -1.24 -1.80
N SER A 196 8.55 -1.48 -0.81
CA SER A 196 8.49 -0.66 0.43
C SER A 196 9.50 -1.06 1.50
N THR A 197 10.18 -2.19 1.34
CA THR A 197 11.06 -2.78 2.34
C THR A 197 12.50 -2.80 1.82
N ASP A 198 13.42 -2.20 2.56
CA ASP A 198 14.85 -2.29 2.28
C ASP A 198 15.36 -3.66 2.74
N LEU A 199 15.68 -4.54 1.79
CA LEU A 199 16.06 -5.92 2.10
C LEU A 199 17.46 -6.02 2.72
N ASP A 200 18.31 -5.01 2.56
CA ASP A 200 19.62 -4.94 3.23
C ASP A 200 19.46 -4.59 4.71
N ASP A 201 18.46 -3.80 5.03
CA ASP A 201 18.14 -3.35 6.40
C ASP A 201 17.27 -4.37 7.14
N TRP A 202 16.38 -5.08 6.44
CA TRP A 202 15.49 -6.12 6.98
C TRP A 202 16.08 -7.51 6.74
N GLN A 203 17.00 -7.91 7.64
CA GLN A 203 17.69 -9.21 7.54
C GLN A 203 17.14 -10.23 8.53
N PRO A 204 17.05 -11.53 8.12
CA PRO A 204 16.75 -12.60 9.05
C PRO A 204 17.78 -12.66 10.18
N SER A 205 17.33 -13.03 11.37
CA SER A 205 18.21 -13.39 12.50
C SER A 205 18.48 -14.90 12.50
N ASP A 206 19.38 -15.34 13.38
CA ASP A 206 19.65 -16.79 13.57
C ASP A 206 18.46 -17.54 14.18
N TYR A 207 17.45 -16.81 14.66
CA TYR A 207 16.27 -17.41 15.25
C TYR A 207 15.37 -18.05 14.20
N ARG A 208 15.11 -19.36 14.34
CA ARG A 208 14.21 -20.13 13.48
C ARG A 208 12.78 -20.11 14.03
N PRO A 209 11.78 -19.69 13.25
CA PRO A 209 10.37 -19.77 13.63
C PRO A 209 9.94 -21.20 14.00
N GLY A 210 9.09 -21.30 15.02
CA GLY A 210 8.52 -22.56 15.49
C GLY A 210 9.40 -23.38 16.45
N THR A 211 10.58 -22.91 16.83
CA THR A 211 11.48 -23.62 17.76
C THR A 211 11.18 -23.36 19.26
N ARG A 212 10.51 -22.23 19.58
CA ARG A 212 10.14 -21.89 20.97
C ARG A 212 9.06 -22.82 21.50
N SER A 213 9.06 -23.09 22.82
CA SER A 213 8.00 -23.85 23.48
C SER A 213 6.62 -23.16 23.36
N ARG A 214 6.60 -21.82 23.32
CA ARG A 214 5.42 -20.98 23.06
C ARG A 214 5.71 -20.08 21.86
N PRO A 215 5.24 -20.45 20.65
CA PRO A 215 5.40 -19.62 19.46
C PRO A 215 4.70 -18.25 19.62
N VAL A 216 5.29 -17.21 19.05
CA VAL A 216 4.73 -15.87 19.03
C VAL A 216 4.01 -15.63 17.71
N VAL A 217 2.68 -15.44 17.77
CA VAL A 217 1.84 -15.06 16.63
C VAL A 217 1.58 -13.56 16.67
N VAL A 218 1.84 -12.89 15.57
CA VAL A 218 1.64 -11.43 15.44
C VAL A 218 0.51 -11.12 14.48
N HIS A 219 -0.30 -10.12 14.80
CA HIS A 219 -1.23 -9.47 13.88
C HIS A 219 -1.04 -7.95 13.98
N ALA A 220 -0.83 -7.29 12.84
CA ALA A 220 -0.50 -5.85 12.80
C ALA A 220 -1.40 -5.11 11.80
N PRO A 221 -2.67 -4.86 12.15
CA PRO A 221 -3.61 -4.24 11.26
C PRO A 221 -3.42 -2.72 11.17
N SER A 222 -3.32 -2.18 9.96
CA SER A 222 -3.47 -0.74 9.71
C SER A 222 -4.92 -0.28 9.92
N HIS A 223 -5.89 -1.16 9.69
CA HIS A 223 -7.30 -0.98 9.95
C HIS A 223 -7.94 -2.35 10.25
N GLN A 224 -8.51 -2.51 11.45
CA GLN A 224 -9.02 -3.79 11.94
C GLN A 224 -10.09 -4.41 11.02
N GLY A 225 -11.10 -3.61 10.60
CA GLY A 225 -12.18 -4.11 9.74
C GLY A 225 -11.66 -4.56 8.37
N VAL A 226 -10.79 -3.77 7.72
CA VAL A 226 -10.21 -4.12 6.41
C VAL A 226 -9.39 -5.41 6.47
N LYS A 227 -8.65 -5.60 7.56
CA LYS A 227 -7.77 -6.77 7.75
C LYS A 227 -8.50 -8.02 8.25
N GLY A 228 -9.75 -7.89 8.72
CA GLY A 228 -10.51 -9.02 9.29
C GLY A 228 -10.06 -9.41 10.69
N THR A 229 -9.60 -8.44 11.50
CA THR A 229 -9.07 -8.65 12.85
C THR A 229 -10.01 -9.42 13.77
N ARG A 230 -11.35 -9.20 13.66
CA ARG A 230 -12.31 -9.93 14.50
C ARG A 230 -12.22 -11.46 14.34
N PHE A 231 -12.09 -11.95 13.11
CA PHE A 231 -11.97 -13.39 12.84
C PHE A 231 -10.69 -13.98 13.42
N ILE A 232 -9.60 -13.20 13.41
CA ILE A 232 -8.32 -13.59 13.98
C ILE A 232 -8.41 -13.67 15.50
N ILE A 233 -9.00 -12.64 16.14
CA ILE A 233 -9.21 -12.60 17.60
C ILE A 233 -10.09 -13.76 18.07
N ASP A 234 -11.17 -14.06 17.34
CA ASP A 234 -12.07 -15.17 17.65
C ASP A 234 -11.32 -16.52 17.58
N ALA A 235 -10.52 -16.74 16.53
CA ALA A 235 -9.70 -17.94 16.37
C ALA A 235 -8.66 -18.07 17.48
N VAL A 236 -7.95 -16.98 17.81
CA VAL A 236 -6.98 -16.92 18.90
C VAL A 236 -7.61 -17.21 20.25
N SER A 237 -8.77 -16.65 20.54
CA SER A 237 -9.48 -16.84 21.79
C SER A 237 -9.91 -18.30 21.97
N ARG A 238 -10.42 -18.91 20.91
CA ARG A 238 -10.82 -20.32 20.90
C ARG A 238 -9.62 -21.24 21.13
N LEU A 239 -8.50 -21.03 20.44
CA LEU A 239 -7.27 -21.83 20.60
C LEU A 239 -6.69 -21.73 22.03
N LYS A 240 -6.75 -20.54 22.65
CA LYS A 240 -6.33 -20.34 24.05
C LYS A 240 -7.24 -21.11 25.01
N THR A 241 -8.55 -21.11 24.78
CA THR A 241 -9.52 -21.88 25.59
C THR A 241 -9.28 -23.40 25.49
N GLU A 242 -8.84 -23.88 24.32
CA GLU A 242 -8.47 -25.29 24.09
C GLU A 242 -7.07 -25.65 24.66
N GLY A 243 -6.37 -24.72 25.28
CA GLY A 243 -5.07 -24.94 25.91
C GLY A 243 -3.88 -25.01 24.94
N VAL A 244 -4.03 -24.55 23.69
CA VAL A 244 -2.91 -24.45 22.75
C VAL A 244 -1.90 -23.43 23.29
N ALA A 245 -0.65 -23.84 23.41
CA ALA A 245 0.41 -23.01 24.01
C ALA A 245 1.05 -22.09 22.96
N PHE A 246 0.70 -20.81 22.96
CA PHE A 246 1.30 -19.75 22.14
C PHE A 246 1.06 -18.37 22.76
N ASP A 247 1.82 -17.38 22.30
CA ASP A 247 1.63 -15.98 22.65
C ASP A 247 1.08 -15.23 21.43
N PHE A 248 0.10 -14.34 21.65
CA PHE A 248 -0.49 -13.51 20.59
C PHE A 248 -0.27 -12.04 20.87
N ILE A 249 0.27 -11.32 19.88
CA ILE A 249 0.56 -9.88 19.97
C ILE A 249 -0.23 -9.16 18.86
N LEU A 250 -1.17 -8.31 19.29
CA LEU A 250 -1.84 -7.34 18.41
C LEU A 250 -1.03 -6.04 18.39
N VAL A 251 -0.44 -5.71 17.23
CA VAL A 251 0.44 -4.55 17.07
C VAL A 251 -0.35 -3.39 16.48
N GLU A 252 -0.66 -2.41 17.31
CA GLU A 252 -1.41 -1.22 16.88
C GLU A 252 -0.82 0.05 17.46
N LYS A 253 -0.91 1.14 16.70
CA LYS A 253 -0.54 2.51 17.15
C LYS A 253 0.89 2.62 17.71
N VAL A 254 1.78 1.79 17.22
CA VAL A 254 3.21 1.83 17.58
C VAL A 254 4.05 2.38 16.42
N SER A 255 5.21 2.95 16.74
CA SER A 255 6.16 3.37 15.71
C SER A 255 6.73 2.16 14.96
N ARG A 256 7.20 2.36 13.72
CA ARG A 256 7.82 1.31 12.89
C ARG A 256 8.99 0.62 13.61
N ILE A 257 9.81 1.38 14.37
CA ILE A 257 10.92 0.82 15.12
C ILE A 257 10.44 -0.18 16.18
N LYS A 258 9.39 0.17 16.94
CA LYS A 258 8.80 -0.74 17.94
C LYS A 258 8.10 -1.93 17.28
N ALA A 259 7.40 -1.72 16.18
CA ALA A 259 6.79 -2.80 15.43
C ALA A 259 7.83 -3.79 14.91
N ARG A 260 8.94 -3.32 14.35
CA ARG A 260 10.07 -4.14 13.91
C ARG A 260 10.62 -5.03 15.02
N ALA A 261 10.87 -4.48 16.19
CA ALA A 261 11.37 -5.25 17.33
C ALA A 261 10.43 -6.40 17.75
N ILE A 262 9.11 -6.22 17.56
CA ILE A 262 8.11 -7.29 17.77
C ILE A 262 8.17 -8.31 16.62
N TYR A 263 8.28 -7.88 15.38
CA TYR A 263 8.33 -8.74 14.20
C TYR A 263 9.57 -9.66 14.22
N GLU A 264 10.72 -9.14 14.62
CA GLU A 264 11.96 -9.91 14.77
C GLU A 264 11.80 -11.09 15.74
N GLN A 265 10.96 -10.96 16.75
CA GLN A 265 10.68 -12.00 17.73
C GLN A 265 9.51 -12.92 17.35
N ALA A 266 8.78 -12.64 16.29
CA ALA A 266 7.62 -13.41 15.88
C ALA A 266 8.02 -14.76 15.26
N ASP A 267 7.14 -15.75 15.41
CA ASP A 267 7.19 -17.05 14.73
C ASP A 267 6.29 -17.08 13.51
N LEU A 268 5.17 -16.37 13.56
CA LEU A 268 4.13 -16.37 12.53
C LEU A 268 3.41 -15.03 12.49
N LEU A 269 3.18 -14.51 11.28
CA LEU A 269 2.25 -13.41 11.06
C LEU A 269 0.89 -13.94 10.62
N VAL A 270 -0.19 -13.34 11.11
CA VAL A 270 -1.48 -13.35 10.43
C VAL A 270 -1.70 -11.96 9.84
N ASP A 271 -1.60 -11.81 8.52
CA ASP A 271 -1.68 -10.50 7.87
C ASP A 271 -3.13 -10.05 7.68
N GLN A 272 -3.84 -10.60 6.70
CA GLN A 272 -5.20 -10.16 6.36
C GLN A 272 -6.04 -11.25 5.72
N LEU A 273 -7.35 -11.25 6.03
CA LEU A 273 -8.27 -12.29 5.62
C LEU A 273 -9.36 -11.82 4.63
N LEU A 274 -9.38 -10.54 4.25
CA LEU A 274 -10.53 -9.97 3.51
C LEU A 274 -10.18 -9.27 2.19
N THR A 275 -8.90 -8.98 1.93
CA THR A 275 -8.50 -8.19 0.76
C THR A 275 -8.08 -9.00 -0.45
N GLY A 276 -7.74 -10.28 -0.27
CA GLY A 276 -7.36 -11.18 -1.38
C GLY A 276 -5.90 -11.08 -1.84
N TRP A 277 -5.07 -10.33 -1.14
CA TRP A 277 -3.63 -10.21 -1.34
C TRP A 277 -2.95 -9.84 -0.02
N TYR A 278 -1.66 -10.05 0.10
CA TYR A 278 -0.89 -9.67 1.29
C TYR A 278 -0.54 -8.17 1.31
N GLY A 279 -0.20 -7.66 2.49
CA GLY A 279 0.16 -6.26 2.69
C GLY A 279 1.66 -6.04 2.96
N GLY A 280 2.03 -4.77 3.19
CA GLY A 280 3.42 -4.39 3.47
C GLY A 280 4.00 -5.05 4.72
N VAL A 281 3.19 -5.32 5.75
CA VAL A 281 3.66 -6.04 6.95
C VAL A 281 4.04 -7.47 6.62
N ALA A 282 3.29 -8.16 5.75
CA ALA A 282 3.67 -9.49 5.32
C ALA A 282 5.01 -9.48 4.56
N LEU A 283 5.27 -8.45 3.73
CA LEU A 283 6.56 -8.28 3.09
C LEU A 283 7.69 -8.04 4.12
N GLU A 284 7.48 -7.19 5.12
CA GLU A 284 8.45 -6.97 6.20
C GLU A 284 8.77 -8.27 6.95
N MET A 285 7.74 -9.09 7.24
CA MET A 285 7.92 -10.40 7.87
C MET A 285 8.64 -11.40 6.96
N MET A 286 8.28 -11.45 5.67
CA MET A 286 8.98 -12.28 4.68
C MET A 286 10.45 -11.88 4.56
N ALA A 287 10.76 -10.59 4.58
CA ALA A 287 12.14 -10.09 4.57
C ALA A 287 12.93 -10.55 5.82
N LEU A 288 12.29 -10.65 6.97
CA LEU A 288 12.87 -11.20 8.20
C LEU A 288 12.92 -12.75 8.23
N GLY A 289 12.56 -13.42 7.15
CA GLY A 289 12.51 -14.89 7.10
C GLY A 289 11.39 -15.48 7.97
N LYS A 290 10.26 -14.79 8.12
CA LYS A 290 9.13 -15.23 8.92
C LYS A 290 7.96 -15.63 8.00
N PRO A 291 7.27 -16.76 8.29
CA PRO A 291 6.09 -17.17 7.54
C PRO A 291 4.89 -16.27 7.83
N ALA A 292 3.99 -16.15 6.85
CA ALA A 292 2.77 -15.37 6.98
C ALA A 292 1.53 -16.15 6.52
N VAL A 293 0.45 -15.99 7.28
CA VAL A 293 -0.90 -16.44 6.93
C VAL A 293 -1.64 -15.28 6.30
N CYS A 294 -2.27 -15.51 5.15
CA CYS A 294 -3.01 -14.49 4.42
C CYS A 294 -4.10 -15.13 3.55
N TYR A 295 -5.18 -14.41 3.31
CA TYR A 295 -6.14 -14.75 2.26
C TYR A 295 -5.63 -14.28 0.90
N ILE A 296 -5.42 -15.20 -0.03
CA ILE A 296 -5.11 -14.91 -1.43
C ILE A 296 -6.32 -15.29 -2.27
N ARG A 297 -6.84 -14.36 -3.07
CA ARG A 297 -7.95 -14.62 -3.99
C ARG A 297 -7.37 -15.21 -5.28
N GLU A 298 -7.56 -16.50 -5.49
CA GLU A 298 -7.00 -17.23 -6.64
C GLU A 298 -7.36 -16.60 -7.99
N ALA A 299 -8.59 -16.13 -8.13
CA ALA A 299 -9.05 -15.48 -9.36
C ALA A 299 -8.28 -14.18 -9.70
N ASP A 300 -7.55 -13.58 -8.75
CA ASP A 300 -6.73 -12.40 -8.97
C ASP A 300 -5.29 -12.74 -9.38
N LEU A 301 -4.88 -13.99 -9.19
CA LEU A 301 -3.54 -14.46 -9.57
C LEU A 301 -3.27 -14.43 -11.09
N GLN A 302 -4.31 -14.29 -11.91
CA GLN A 302 -4.17 -14.06 -13.35
C GLN A 302 -3.47 -12.74 -13.71
N TYR A 303 -3.41 -11.77 -12.77
CA TYR A 303 -2.82 -10.45 -12.99
C TYR A 303 -1.36 -10.36 -12.59
N ILE A 304 -0.79 -11.41 -12.01
CA ILE A 304 0.62 -11.47 -11.62
C ILE A 304 1.40 -12.44 -12.50
N ASP A 305 2.72 -12.33 -12.46
CA ASP A 305 3.61 -13.24 -13.18
C ASP A 305 3.39 -14.71 -12.75
N VAL A 306 3.39 -15.63 -13.71
CA VAL A 306 3.16 -17.06 -13.45
C VAL A 306 4.22 -17.64 -12.50
N SER A 307 5.49 -17.22 -12.64
CA SER A 307 6.57 -17.66 -11.75
C SER A 307 6.40 -17.08 -10.35
N MET A 308 5.96 -15.82 -10.22
CA MET A 308 5.63 -15.23 -8.92
C MET A 308 4.50 -15.99 -8.21
N ARG A 309 3.47 -16.39 -8.98
CA ARG A 309 2.36 -17.22 -8.46
C ARG A 309 2.88 -18.56 -7.90
N SER A 310 3.79 -19.22 -8.61
CA SER A 310 4.34 -20.51 -8.21
C SER A 310 5.25 -20.40 -6.98
N ASP A 311 5.89 -19.26 -6.78
CA ASP A 311 6.82 -18.99 -5.68
C ASP A 311 6.14 -18.52 -4.39
N LEU A 312 4.82 -18.20 -4.41
CA LEU A 312 4.11 -17.62 -3.25
C LEU A 312 4.27 -18.50 -1.99
N PRO A 313 4.94 -18.02 -0.93
CA PRO A 313 5.25 -18.82 0.25
C PRO A 313 4.20 -18.68 1.37
N LEU A 314 3.02 -18.17 1.04
CA LEU A 314 2.00 -17.81 2.01
C LEU A 314 1.15 -19.01 2.43
N ILE A 315 0.79 -19.04 3.70
CA ILE A 315 -0.17 -20.01 4.24
C ILE A 315 -1.56 -19.43 3.99
N GLN A 316 -2.33 -20.11 3.14
CA GLN A 316 -3.68 -19.68 2.80
C GLN A 316 -4.64 -19.84 3.97
N ALA A 317 -5.39 -18.77 4.28
CA ALA A 317 -6.52 -18.83 5.22
C ALA A 317 -7.63 -17.86 4.81
N THR A 318 -8.85 -18.22 5.13
CA THR A 318 -10.05 -17.40 4.99
C THR A 318 -10.65 -17.10 6.37
N PRO A 319 -11.63 -16.21 6.50
CA PRO A 319 -12.37 -16.04 7.75
C PRO A 319 -12.94 -17.35 8.32
N ALA A 320 -13.34 -18.29 7.46
CA ALA A 320 -13.89 -19.58 7.88
C ALA A 320 -12.81 -20.58 8.31
N THR A 321 -11.59 -20.50 7.77
CA THR A 321 -10.55 -21.52 7.98
C THR A 321 -9.43 -21.06 8.91
N ILE A 322 -9.37 -19.79 9.31
CA ILE A 322 -8.26 -19.24 10.10
C ILE A 322 -8.01 -19.97 11.41
N TYR A 323 -9.06 -20.45 12.07
CA TYR A 323 -8.93 -21.23 13.30
C TYR A 323 -8.19 -22.53 13.05
N ASP A 324 -8.58 -23.33 12.04
CA ASP A 324 -7.95 -24.61 11.73
C ASP A 324 -6.51 -24.42 11.23
N VAL A 325 -6.29 -23.41 10.39
CA VAL A 325 -4.95 -23.06 9.89
C VAL A 325 -4.01 -22.67 11.03
N LEU A 326 -4.45 -21.84 11.97
CA LEU A 326 -3.63 -21.47 13.13
C LEU A 326 -3.37 -22.66 14.02
N ARG A 327 -4.39 -23.49 14.30
CA ARG A 327 -4.23 -24.71 15.08
C ARG A 327 -3.16 -25.62 14.46
N GLU A 328 -3.24 -25.85 13.17
CA GLU A 328 -2.28 -26.67 12.43
C GLU A 328 -0.86 -26.10 12.51
N CYS A 329 -0.69 -24.78 12.28
CA CYS A 329 0.62 -24.12 12.36
C CYS A 329 1.22 -24.16 13.78
N LEU A 330 0.40 -24.11 14.82
CA LEU A 330 0.87 -24.06 16.20
C LEU A 330 1.08 -25.46 16.82
N THR A 331 0.59 -26.50 16.17
CA THR A 331 0.69 -27.89 16.65
C THR A 331 1.48 -28.76 15.67
N HIS A 332 0.81 -29.39 14.71
CA HIS A 332 1.38 -30.42 13.83
C HIS A 332 2.41 -29.89 12.84
N ARG A 333 2.20 -28.68 12.31
CA ARG A 333 3.10 -28.06 11.30
C ARG A 333 4.09 -27.06 11.90
N ARG A 334 4.19 -26.98 13.19
CA ARG A 334 5.05 -26.01 13.86
C ARG A 334 6.54 -26.13 13.44
N SER A 335 7.04 -27.35 13.27
CA SER A 335 8.41 -27.62 12.81
C SER A 335 8.71 -27.11 11.39
N THR A 336 7.68 -26.92 10.55
CA THR A 336 7.83 -26.43 9.18
C THR A 336 7.88 -24.91 9.06
N LEU A 337 7.56 -24.16 10.13
CA LEU A 337 7.53 -22.70 10.09
C LEU A 337 8.89 -22.10 9.72
N GLY A 338 9.99 -22.70 10.16
CA GLY A 338 11.34 -22.25 9.82
C GLY A 338 11.65 -22.40 8.33
N GLU A 339 11.23 -23.51 7.70
CA GLU A 339 11.40 -23.72 6.25
C GLU A 339 10.53 -22.75 5.44
N LEU A 340 9.28 -22.54 5.85
CA LEU A 340 8.38 -21.58 5.23
C LEU A 340 8.92 -20.16 5.35
N GLY A 341 9.53 -19.80 6.48
CA GLY A 341 10.20 -18.54 6.67
C GLY A 341 11.37 -18.33 5.72
N ALA A 342 12.20 -19.36 5.52
CA ALA A 342 13.30 -19.30 4.55
C ALA A 342 12.78 -19.12 3.11
N LYS A 343 11.72 -19.82 2.71
CA LYS A 343 11.05 -19.62 1.41
C LYS A 343 10.47 -18.20 1.28
N SER A 344 9.94 -17.66 2.37
CA SER A 344 9.43 -16.28 2.41
C SER A 344 10.53 -15.26 2.15
N ARG A 345 11.74 -15.46 2.71
CA ARG A 345 12.89 -14.59 2.43
C ARG A 345 13.32 -14.65 0.97
N VAL A 346 13.45 -15.83 0.39
CA VAL A 346 13.80 -16.03 -1.02
C VAL A 346 12.77 -15.34 -1.93
N PHE A 347 11.49 -15.46 -1.60
CA PHE A 347 10.42 -14.78 -2.34
C PHE A 347 10.55 -13.25 -2.27
N ALA A 348 10.81 -12.70 -1.08
CA ALA A 348 11.01 -11.26 -0.90
C ALA A 348 12.21 -10.75 -1.71
N GLU A 349 13.34 -11.45 -1.70
CA GLU A 349 14.53 -11.12 -2.48
C GLU A 349 14.29 -11.16 -3.99
N LYS A 350 13.58 -12.17 -4.47
CA LYS A 350 13.33 -12.35 -5.90
C LYS A 350 12.32 -11.34 -6.46
N TRP A 351 11.22 -11.08 -5.73
CA TRP A 351 10.07 -10.36 -6.28
C TRP A 351 9.88 -8.96 -5.71
N HIS A 352 10.51 -8.66 -4.57
CA HIS A 352 10.32 -7.41 -3.85
C HIS A 352 11.62 -6.62 -3.64
N ASP A 353 12.68 -6.98 -4.37
CA ASP A 353 13.91 -6.17 -4.36
C ASP A 353 13.64 -4.78 -4.93
N PRO A 354 13.76 -3.72 -4.12
CA PRO A 354 13.46 -2.37 -4.57
C PRO A 354 14.35 -1.88 -5.72
N LEU A 355 15.56 -2.41 -5.82
CA LEU A 355 16.49 -2.03 -6.89
C LEU A 355 16.04 -2.60 -8.24
N THR A 356 15.64 -3.85 -8.28
CA THR A 356 15.10 -4.52 -9.46
C THR A 356 13.81 -3.86 -9.93
N ILE A 357 12.89 -3.54 -9.01
CA ILE A 357 11.64 -2.87 -9.32
C ILE A 357 11.91 -1.46 -9.87
N ALA A 358 12.80 -0.69 -9.23
CA ALA A 358 13.20 0.63 -9.70
C ALA A 358 13.87 0.59 -11.07
N ALA A 359 14.68 -0.44 -11.38
CA ALA A 359 15.27 -0.63 -12.70
C ALA A 359 14.21 -0.85 -13.80
N SER A 360 13.19 -1.65 -13.51
CA SER A 360 12.04 -1.85 -14.41
C SER A 360 11.28 -0.54 -14.66
N LEU A 361 11.01 0.23 -13.60
CA LEU A 361 10.35 1.53 -13.72
C LEU A 361 11.23 2.55 -14.48
N LYS A 362 12.53 2.62 -14.21
CA LYS A 362 13.49 3.48 -14.94
C LYS A 362 13.40 3.24 -16.45
N ASN A 363 13.38 1.99 -16.90
CA ASN A 363 13.24 1.67 -18.31
C ASN A 363 11.94 2.23 -18.92
N ARG A 364 10.84 2.12 -18.20
CA ARG A 364 9.54 2.69 -18.62
C ARG A 364 9.56 4.23 -18.62
N TYR A 365 10.17 4.87 -17.62
CA TYR A 365 10.33 6.32 -17.58
C TYR A 365 11.13 6.83 -18.78
N LEU A 366 12.27 6.21 -19.08
CA LEU A 366 13.14 6.60 -20.19
C LEU A 366 12.49 6.37 -21.55
N SER A 367 11.68 5.32 -21.71
CA SER A 367 10.97 5.07 -22.98
C SER A 367 9.95 6.16 -23.28
N VAL A 368 9.23 6.65 -22.27
CA VAL A 368 8.24 7.73 -22.42
C VAL A 368 8.93 9.10 -22.59
N ALA A 369 9.90 9.41 -21.75
CA ALA A 369 10.60 10.71 -21.79
C ALA A 369 11.33 10.93 -23.13
N ARG A 370 11.97 9.90 -23.70
CA ARG A 370 12.59 9.96 -25.02
C ARG A 370 11.59 10.14 -26.16
N GLY A 371 10.43 9.49 -26.07
CA GLY A 371 9.34 9.66 -27.05
C GLY A 371 8.74 11.07 -27.03
N ALA A 372 8.73 11.74 -25.89
CA ALA A 372 8.27 13.13 -25.76
C ALA A 372 9.29 14.17 -26.30
N ALA A 373 10.58 13.82 -26.31
CA ALA A 373 11.67 14.67 -26.81
C ALA A 373 11.89 14.57 -28.33
N ALA A 374 11.29 13.59 -29.01
CA ALA A 374 11.34 13.49 -30.46
C ALA A 374 10.50 14.62 -31.07
N PRO A 375 11.05 15.40 -32.04
CA PRO A 375 10.28 16.46 -32.71
C PRO A 375 9.02 15.85 -33.33
N ARG A 376 7.87 16.40 -32.99
CA ARG A 376 6.62 16.07 -33.68
C ARG A 376 6.78 16.52 -35.12
N ALA A 377 6.87 15.56 -36.05
CA ALA A 377 6.97 15.80 -37.48
C ALA A 377 5.69 16.44 -38.03
#